data_11f39c72fd39a437be485ad882a89686
#
_entry.id   11f39c72fd39a437be485ad882a89686
#
_cell.length_a   1.000
_cell.length_b   1.000
_cell.length_c   1.000
_cell.angle_alpha   90.00
_cell.angle_beta   90.00
_cell.angle_gamma   90.00
#
_symmetry.space_group_name_H-M   'P 1'
#
loop_
_entity.id
_entity.type
_entity.pdbx_description
1 polymer ?
#
loop_
_entity_poly.entity_id
_entity_poly.type
_entity_poly.pdbx_seq_one_letter_code
_entity_poly.pdbx_strand_id
1 'polypeptide(L)'
;MRRDSKITEGSTVSVNYVSGSSARIEKMELSKRSLPANSRVLIVDDFMKGGGTVNGMKALIDEFNAKMVGITVFAEGKFDGDRMVNDYTSLIRVDKVDTKANTLHATAGNFLSQNRQLLEVSHQ
;
A
#
# COMPACT_ATOMS: atom_id res chain seq x y z
N MET A 1 -16.69 3.84 -4.50
CA MET A 1 -16.81 4.96 -3.54
C MET A 1 -18.07 5.75 -3.84
N ARG A 2 -18.90 5.95 -2.88
CA ARG A 2 -20.12 6.71 -3.07
C ARG A 2 -19.82 8.20 -3.14
N ARG A 3 -20.24 8.83 -4.21
CA ARG A 3 -20.03 10.26 -4.39
C ARG A 3 -20.96 11.13 -3.55
N ASP A 4 -22.07 10.61 -3.24
CA ASP A 4 -23.15 11.34 -2.58
C ASP A 4 -23.44 10.77 -1.21
N SER A 5 -22.40 10.34 -0.54
CA SER A 5 -22.56 9.89 0.82
C SER A 5 -23.17 11.05 1.61
N LYS A 6 -24.36 10.84 2.05
CA LYS A 6 -25.03 11.77 2.96
C LYS A 6 -24.37 11.81 4.33
N ILE A 7 -23.16 11.32 4.39
CA ILE A 7 -22.34 11.35 5.60
C ILE A 7 -21.95 12.79 5.85
N THR A 8 -22.38 13.33 6.97
CA THR A 8 -22.04 14.67 7.37
C THR A 8 -20.55 14.79 7.67
N GLU A 9 -20.00 15.99 7.53
CA GLU A 9 -18.58 16.23 7.78
C GLU A 9 -18.08 15.70 9.11
N GLY A 10 -18.89 15.73 10.15
CA GLY A 10 -18.53 15.22 11.47
C GLY A 10 -18.42 13.71 11.57
N SER A 11 -18.82 12.96 10.55
CA SER A 11 -18.84 11.49 10.57
C SER A 11 -17.73 10.83 9.77
N THR A 12 -16.87 11.59 9.14
CA THR A 12 -15.71 11.07 8.38
C THR A 12 -14.41 11.66 8.90
N VAL A 13 -13.35 10.90 8.72
CA VAL A 13 -11.97 11.35 8.91
C VAL A 13 -11.31 11.34 7.55
N SER A 14 -10.58 12.40 7.24
CA SER A 14 -9.89 12.50 5.95
C SER A 14 -8.44 12.90 6.12
N VAL A 15 -7.62 12.43 5.21
CA VAL A 15 -6.21 12.81 5.10
C VAL A 15 -5.89 13.13 3.65
N ASN A 16 -4.93 14.02 3.44
CA ASN A 16 -4.39 14.26 2.12
C ASN A 16 -3.13 13.42 1.94
N TYR A 17 -2.93 12.89 0.75
CA TYR A 17 -1.77 12.09 0.45
C TYR A 17 -1.31 12.35 -0.99
N VAL A 18 -0.06 11.99 -1.27
CA VAL A 18 0.49 12.11 -2.62
C VAL A 18 0.31 10.78 -3.33
N SER A 19 -0.47 10.78 -4.40
CA SER A 19 -0.66 9.58 -5.22
C SER A 19 0.66 9.21 -5.90
N GLY A 20 1.09 7.95 -5.73
CA GLY A 20 2.37 7.49 -6.28
C GLY A 20 2.42 7.46 -7.79
N SER A 21 1.31 7.23 -8.46
CA SER A 21 1.27 7.09 -9.91
C SER A 21 1.16 8.44 -10.63
N SER A 22 0.47 9.41 -10.06
CA SER A 22 0.19 10.68 -10.71
C SER A 22 0.91 11.88 -10.08
N ALA A 23 1.59 11.68 -8.96
CA ALA A 23 2.24 12.73 -8.17
C ALA A 23 1.27 13.86 -7.79
N ARG A 24 -0.02 13.54 -7.66
CA ARG A 24 -1.06 14.48 -7.28
C ARG A 24 -1.37 14.35 -5.81
N ILE A 25 -1.81 15.47 -5.22
CA ILE A 25 -2.36 15.44 -3.88
C ILE A 25 -3.81 14.99 -3.99
N GLU A 26 -4.13 13.89 -3.34
CA GLU A 26 -5.47 13.32 -3.31
C GLU A 26 -5.96 13.23 -1.87
N LYS A 27 -7.26 13.04 -1.72
CA LYS A 27 -7.91 12.96 -0.42
C LYS A 27 -8.41 11.54 -0.19
N MET A 28 -8.13 11.02 0.99
CA MET A 28 -8.61 9.71 1.42
C MET A 28 -9.54 9.90 2.61
N GLU A 29 -10.71 9.30 2.56
CA GLU A 29 -11.73 9.44 3.60
C GLU A 29 -12.19 8.08 4.11
N LEU A 30 -12.51 8.03 5.39
CA LEU A 30 -13.07 6.85 6.01
C LEU A 30 -14.10 7.28 7.06
N SER A 31 -15.22 6.57 7.10
CA SER A 31 -16.24 6.82 8.12
C SER A 31 -15.70 6.50 9.51
N LYS A 32 -16.02 7.34 10.48
CA LYS A 32 -15.62 7.14 11.87
C LYS A 32 -16.05 5.80 12.44
N ARG A 33 -17.11 5.21 11.89
CA ARG A 33 -17.63 3.91 12.32
C ARG A 33 -16.84 2.73 11.75
N SER A 34 -16.03 2.98 10.72
CA SER A 34 -15.36 1.89 10.00
C SER A 34 -14.20 1.27 10.77
N LEU A 35 -13.61 2.03 11.68
CA LEU A 35 -12.39 1.57 12.35
C LEU A 35 -12.44 1.96 13.83
N PRO A 36 -12.84 1.04 14.70
CA PRO A 36 -12.82 1.30 16.14
C PRO A 36 -11.40 1.58 16.65
N ALA A 37 -11.30 2.40 17.68
CA ALA A 37 -10.02 2.68 18.32
C ALA A 37 -9.37 1.37 18.80
N ASN A 38 -8.04 1.32 18.77
CA ASN A 38 -7.24 0.17 19.13
C ASN A 38 -7.39 -1.04 18.20
N SER A 39 -8.05 -0.89 17.05
CA SER A 39 -8.08 -1.93 16.03
C SER A 39 -6.67 -2.22 15.51
N ARG A 40 -6.43 -3.47 15.17
CA ARG A 40 -5.19 -3.90 14.53
C ARG A 40 -5.43 -3.95 13.02
N VAL A 41 -4.67 -3.17 12.27
CA VAL A 41 -4.90 -2.98 10.84
C VAL A 41 -3.72 -3.48 10.03
N LEU A 42 -4.00 -4.34 9.06
CA LEU A 42 -3.06 -4.74 8.04
C LEU A 42 -3.38 -3.94 6.77
N ILE A 43 -2.39 -3.22 6.26
CA ILE A 43 -2.52 -2.53 4.98
C ILE A 43 -2.19 -3.51 3.86
N VAL A 44 -3.08 -3.62 2.89
CA VAL A 44 -2.90 -4.45 1.70
C VAL A 44 -3.10 -3.58 0.47
N ASP A 45 -2.14 -3.61 -0.43
CA ASP A 45 -2.21 -2.86 -1.68
C ASP A 45 -1.69 -3.72 -2.83
N ASP A 46 -2.08 -3.38 -4.04
CA ASP A 46 -1.67 -4.14 -5.22
C ASP A 46 -0.27 -3.76 -5.70
N PHE A 47 0.07 -2.49 -5.69
CA PHE A 47 1.35 -2.03 -6.23
C PHE A 47 1.90 -0.87 -5.41
N MET A 48 3.20 -0.93 -5.09
CA MET A 48 3.90 0.14 -4.39
C MET A 48 5.04 0.68 -5.24
N LYS A 49 5.08 1.99 -5.41
CA LYS A 49 6.22 2.67 -6.02
C LYS A 49 6.92 3.58 -5.01
N GLY A 50 6.44 4.78 -4.81
CA GLY A 50 6.99 5.71 -3.82
C GLY A 50 6.45 5.54 -2.40
N GLY A 51 5.33 4.85 -2.26
CA GLY A 51 4.70 4.62 -0.96
C GLY A 51 3.75 5.70 -0.50
N GLY A 52 3.37 6.65 -1.38
CA GLY A 52 2.49 7.75 -1.01
C GLY A 52 1.11 7.31 -0.56
N THR A 53 0.49 6.37 -1.28
CA THR A 53 -0.83 5.84 -0.94
C THR A 53 -0.81 5.11 0.41
N VAL A 54 0.19 4.26 0.62
CA VAL A 54 0.36 3.54 1.89
C VAL A 54 0.62 4.51 3.03
N ASN A 55 1.42 5.54 2.78
CA ASN A 55 1.68 6.57 3.77
C ASN A 55 0.40 7.32 4.15
N GLY A 56 -0.47 7.58 3.18
CA GLY A 56 -1.80 8.14 3.43
C GLY A 56 -2.66 7.23 4.29
N MET A 57 -2.64 5.92 4.01
CA MET A 57 -3.37 4.94 4.83
C MET A 57 -2.85 4.91 6.26
N LYS A 58 -1.53 4.98 6.46
CA LYS A 58 -0.93 5.05 7.80
C LYS A 58 -1.42 6.27 8.57
N ALA A 59 -1.42 7.42 7.93
CA ALA A 59 -1.90 8.65 8.54
C ALA A 59 -3.37 8.54 8.94
N LEU A 60 -4.18 7.93 8.09
CA LEU A 60 -5.60 7.72 8.37
C LEU A 60 -5.80 6.77 9.56
N ILE A 61 -5.04 5.68 9.62
CA ILE A 61 -5.07 4.73 10.74
C ILE A 61 -4.71 5.43 12.05
N ASP A 62 -3.72 6.31 12.04
CA ASP A 62 -3.32 7.07 13.21
C ASP A 62 -4.44 8.01 13.69
N GLU A 63 -5.16 8.63 12.77
CA GLU A 63 -6.29 9.49 13.11
C GLU A 63 -7.42 8.72 13.81
N PHE A 64 -7.54 7.43 13.57
CA PHE A 64 -8.52 6.56 14.23
C PHE A 64 -8.02 5.98 15.56
N ASN A 65 -6.80 6.31 15.98
CA ASN A 65 -6.14 5.69 17.13
C ASN A 65 -6.09 4.17 17.02
N ALA A 66 -5.98 3.66 15.81
CA ALA A 66 -5.80 2.25 15.54
C ALA A 66 -4.31 1.93 15.39
N LYS A 67 -3.97 0.66 15.37
CA LYS A 67 -2.59 0.19 15.27
C LYS A 67 -2.37 -0.49 13.93
N MET A 68 -1.38 -0.02 13.19
CA MET A 68 -0.94 -0.70 11.99
C MET A 68 -0.03 -1.86 12.40
N VAL A 69 -0.41 -3.08 12.01
CA VAL A 69 0.35 -4.28 12.34
C VAL A 69 1.25 -4.76 11.20
N GLY A 70 1.04 -4.26 10.01
CA GLY A 70 1.88 -4.61 8.87
C GLY A 70 1.42 -3.96 7.59
N ILE A 71 2.27 -4.04 6.58
CA ILE A 71 2.00 -3.56 5.23
C ILE A 71 2.41 -4.67 4.27
N THR A 72 1.49 -5.10 3.43
CA THR A 72 1.75 -6.12 2.41
C THR A 72 1.31 -5.59 1.06
N VAL A 73 2.18 -5.68 0.07
CA VAL A 73 1.86 -5.32 -1.30
C VAL A 73 2.14 -6.51 -2.21
N PHE A 74 1.33 -6.66 -3.25
CA PHE A 74 1.55 -7.72 -4.22
C PHE A 74 2.84 -7.47 -5.00
N ALA A 75 3.01 -6.26 -5.51
CA ALA A 75 4.17 -5.92 -6.31
C ALA A 75 4.76 -4.59 -5.87
N GLU A 76 6.08 -4.49 -5.92
CA GLU A 76 6.79 -3.22 -5.76
C GLU A 76 7.52 -2.87 -7.04
N GLY A 77 7.51 -1.59 -7.41
CA GLY A 77 8.24 -1.08 -8.55
C GLY A 77 9.55 -0.43 -8.14
N LYS A 78 10.50 -0.36 -9.08
CA LYS A 78 11.73 0.38 -8.86
C LYS A 78 11.41 1.87 -8.66
N PHE A 79 12.04 2.47 -7.68
CA PHE A 79 11.83 3.88 -7.35
C PHE A 79 13.18 4.54 -7.10
N ASP A 80 13.46 5.57 -7.88
CA ASP A 80 14.71 6.33 -7.76
C ASP A 80 14.49 7.48 -6.77
N GLY A 81 14.91 7.30 -5.55
CA GLY A 81 14.74 8.25 -4.48
C GLY A 81 14.32 7.57 -3.19
N ASP A 82 14.00 8.37 -2.20
CA ASP A 82 13.60 7.85 -0.91
C ASP A 82 12.11 7.51 -0.90
N ARG A 83 11.79 6.26 -0.61
CA ARG A 83 10.41 5.85 -0.43
C ARG A 83 9.87 6.40 0.88
N MET A 84 8.59 6.78 0.86
CA MET A 84 7.91 7.24 2.08
C MET A 84 7.68 6.12 3.09
N VAL A 85 7.73 4.86 2.64
CA VAL A 85 7.54 3.68 3.48
C VAL A 85 8.61 2.66 3.14
N ASN A 86 9.30 2.16 4.15
CA ASN A 86 10.38 1.18 3.99
C ASN A 86 10.11 -0.15 4.67
N ASP A 87 9.18 -0.19 5.62
CA ASP A 87 8.85 -1.40 6.37
C ASP A 87 7.58 -2.04 5.81
N TYR A 88 7.76 -2.87 4.78
CA TYR A 88 6.66 -3.53 4.10
C TYR A 88 7.10 -4.88 3.55
N THR A 89 6.11 -5.72 3.21
CA THR A 89 6.33 -7.02 2.59
C THR A 89 5.79 -7.00 1.16
N SER A 90 6.56 -7.49 0.20
CA SER A 90 6.14 -7.60 -1.20
C SER A 90 6.34 -9.02 -1.72
N LEU A 91 5.47 -9.46 -2.62
CA LEU A 91 5.59 -10.78 -3.24
C LEU A 91 6.50 -10.76 -4.46
N ILE A 92 6.38 -9.73 -5.30
CA ILE A 92 7.23 -9.60 -6.48
C ILE A 92 7.79 -8.18 -6.57
N ARG A 93 8.92 -8.08 -7.26
CA ARG A 93 9.56 -6.81 -7.55
C ARG A 93 9.64 -6.62 -9.05
N VAL A 94 9.12 -5.52 -9.54
CA VAL A 94 9.17 -5.16 -10.96
C VAL A 94 10.36 -4.23 -11.16
N ASP A 95 11.40 -4.74 -11.82
CA ASP A 95 12.63 -3.98 -12.00
C ASP A 95 12.60 -3.13 -13.25
N LYS A 96 11.96 -3.61 -14.32
CA LYS A 96 11.94 -2.92 -15.60
C LYS A 96 10.71 -3.31 -16.40
N VAL A 97 10.08 -2.31 -16.99
CA VAL A 97 8.99 -2.50 -17.95
C VAL A 97 9.45 -1.92 -19.29
N ASP A 98 9.49 -2.75 -20.32
CA ASP A 98 9.81 -2.33 -21.68
C ASP A 98 8.53 -2.42 -22.52
N THR A 99 7.91 -1.28 -22.76
CA THR A 99 6.65 -1.24 -23.51
C THR A 99 6.85 -1.50 -25.00
N LYS A 100 8.02 -1.19 -25.54
CA LYS A 100 8.34 -1.44 -26.97
C LYS A 100 8.53 -2.92 -27.24
N ALA A 101 9.26 -3.61 -26.38
CA ALA A 101 9.49 -5.04 -26.50
C ALA A 101 8.38 -5.86 -25.84
N ASN A 102 7.41 -5.20 -25.21
CA ASN A 102 6.32 -5.85 -24.48
C ASN A 102 6.85 -6.87 -23.43
N THR A 103 7.91 -6.48 -22.73
CA THR A 103 8.56 -7.33 -21.73
C THR A 103 8.50 -6.70 -20.36
N LEU A 104 8.47 -7.55 -19.34
CA LEU A 104 8.45 -7.17 -17.95
C LEU A 104 9.53 -7.98 -17.22
N HIS A 105 10.43 -7.31 -16.50
CA HIS A 105 11.40 -7.95 -15.65
C HIS A 105 10.91 -7.91 -14.20
N ALA A 106 10.63 -9.07 -13.66
CA ALA A 106 10.19 -9.20 -12.28
C ALA A 106 11.05 -10.22 -11.56
N THR A 107 11.33 -9.97 -10.29
CA THR A 107 12.05 -10.85 -9.41
C THR A 107 11.25 -11.09 -8.15
N ALA A 108 11.68 -12.04 -7.32
CA ALA A 108 11.02 -12.27 -6.04
C ALA A 108 11.15 -11.04 -5.15
N GLY A 109 10.03 -10.63 -4.54
CA GLY A 109 10.01 -9.57 -3.54
C GLY A 109 10.58 -10.07 -2.21
N ASN A 110 10.57 -9.19 -1.22
CA ASN A 110 11.19 -9.51 0.07
C ASN A 110 10.51 -10.67 0.81
N PHE A 111 9.21 -10.89 0.63
CA PHE A 111 8.53 -12.03 1.24
C PHE A 111 9.09 -13.35 0.73
N LEU A 112 9.17 -13.53 -0.58
CA LEU A 112 9.64 -14.78 -1.18
C LEU A 112 11.14 -14.99 -0.95
N SER A 113 11.93 -13.92 -1.01
CA SER A 113 13.37 -14.02 -0.77
C SER A 113 13.71 -14.34 0.69
N GLN A 114 12.90 -13.89 1.64
CA GLN A 114 13.07 -14.19 3.06
C GLN A 114 12.44 -15.53 3.46
N ASN A 115 11.58 -16.10 2.64
CA ASN A 115 10.85 -17.34 2.92
C ASN A 115 11.10 -18.38 1.85
N ARG A 116 12.35 -18.62 1.53
CA ARG A 116 12.78 -19.57 0.49
C ARG A 116 12.20 -20.97 0.66
N GLN A 117 12.05 -21.41 1.88
CA GLN A 117 11.51 -22.74 2.16
C GLN A 117 10.09 -22.92 1.60
N LEU A 118 9.28 -21.85 1.57
CA LEU A 118 7.94 -21.91 1.00
C LEU A 118 8.00 -22.14 -0.52
N LEU A 119 9.00 -21.56 -1.20
CA LEU A 119 9.20 -21.76 -2.62
C LEU A 119 9.66 -23.19 -2.93
N GLU A 120 10.55 -23.75 -2.12
CA GLU A 120 11.06 -25.10 -2.31
C GLU A 120 9.94 -26.14 -2.14
N VAL A 121 9.08 -25.96 -1.16
CA VAL A 121 7.94 -26.86 -0.93
C VAL A 121 6.98 -26.83 -2.12
N SER A 122 6.78 -25.70 -2.75
CA SER A 122 5.86 -25.58 -3.88
C SER A 122 6.34 -26.31 -5.15
N HIS A 123 7.62 -26.70 -5.21
CA HIS A 123 8.21 -27.43 -6.34
C HIS A 123 8.22 -28.95 -6.16
N GLN A 124 7.78 -29.41 -5.04
CA GLN A 124 7.60 -30.85 -4.77
C GLN A 124 6.18 -31.29 -5.18
#